data_7b7638feb7bbc35d5cf86a33dd4aaf59
#
_entry.id   7b7638feb7bbc35d5cf86a33dd4aaf59
#
_cell.length_a   1.000
_cell.length_b   1.000
_cell.length_c   1.000
_cell.angle_alpha   90.00
_cell.angle_beta   90.00
_cell.angle_gamma   90.00
#
_symmetry.space_group_name_H-M   'P 1'
#
loop_
_entity.id
_entity.type
_entity.pdbx_description
1 polymer ?
#
loop_
_entity_poly.entity_id
_entity_poly.type
_entity_poly.pdbx_seq_one_letter_code
_entity_poly.pdbx_strand_id
1 'polypeptide(L)'
;MGSRWVVSSSSCHSPIGGLNLPPSFWYSGQMHEETAEFVATLLHSSTVTHFMHWATNSYAMHQALGEFYDEIIDLTDNFAEAYMGRYEQLKTFPSDFHEAEDPVKYLEGLKNFVEQARKEVPQDTELQNIIDEIADLINTTLYKIRFLS
;
A
#
# COMPACT_ATOMS: atom_id res chain seq x y z
N MET A 1 -9.53 7.45 19.42
CA MET A 1 -10.02 6.22 18.78
C MET A 1 -8.95 5.74 17.82
N GLY A 2 -8.32 4.61 18.08
CA GLY A 2 -7.23 4.10 17.26
C GLY A 2 -7.72 3.59 15.92
N SER A 3 -7.13 4.09 14.82
CA SER A 3 -7.31 3.53 13.49
C SER A 3 -6.80 2.09 13.51
N ARG A 4 -7.70 1.15 13.56
CA ARG A 4 -7.39 -0.25 13.48
C ARG A 4 -7.25 -0.60 12.01
N TRP A 5 -6.02 -0.77 11.54
CA TRP A 5 -5.77 -1.52 10.33
C TRP A 5 -6.21 -2.95 10.59
N VAL A 6 -7.45 -3.24 10.22
CA VAL A 6 -7.92 -4.61 10.23
C VAL A 6 -7.31 -5.26 9.00
N VAL A 7 -6.20 -5.97 9.22
CA VAL A 7 -5.83 -7.02 8.27
C VAL A 7 -6.98 -8.03 8.36
N SER A 8 -7.88 -7.96 7.39
CA SER A 8 -8.91 -8.97 7.23
C SER A 8 -8.20 -10.29 7.01
N SER A 9 -8.14 -11.13 8.04
CA SER A 9 -7.85 -12.53 7.83
C SER A 9 -8.95 -13.05 6.92
N SER A 10 -8.63 -13.23 5.64
CA SER A 10 -9.52 -13.83 4.68
C SER A 10 -9.90 -15.22 5.19
N SER A 11 -11.10 -15.32 5.76
CA SER A 11 -11.72 -16.60 5.98
C SER A 11 -11.84 -17.28 4.62
N CYS A 12 -11.26 -18.47 4.48
CA CYS A 12 -11.44 -19.31 3.31
C CYS A 12 -12.93 -19.53 3.08
N HIS A 13 -13.52 -18.72 2.21
CA HIS A 13 -14.84 -19.01 1.67
C HIS A 13 -14.64 -20.01 0.53
N SER A 14 -15.04 -21.23 0.76
CA SER A 14 -15.14 -22.23 -0.31
C SER A 14 -16.11 -21.71 -1.35
N PRO A 15 -15.71 -21.55 -2.61
CA PRO A 15 -16.64 -21.15 -3.66
C PRO A 15 -17.67 -22.25 -3.86
N ILE A 16 -18.93 -21.81 -3.94
CA ILE A 16 -20.10 -22.66 -4.22
C ILE A 16 -19.93 -23.20 -5.64
N GLY A 17 -19.78 -24.53 -5.76
CA GLY A 17 -19.80 -25.24 -7.05
C GLY A 17 -18.47 -25.88 -7.42
N GLY A 18 -18.39 -27.16 -7.21
CA GLY A 18 -17.38 -28.18 -7.45
C GLY A 18 -16.45 -28.12 -8.65
N LEU A 19 -15.69 -27.05 -8.82
CA LEU A 19 -14.53 -27.04 -9.70
C LEU A 19 -13.31 -27.40 -8.87
N ASN A 20 -12.78 -28.59 -9.10
CA ASN A 20 -11.56 -29.08 -8.48
C ASN A 20 -10.36 -28.45 -9.20
N LEU A 21 -10.12 -27.16 -8.96
CA LEU A 21 -8.99 -26.43 -9.54
C LEU A 21 -7.70 -26.79 -8.79
N PRO A 22 -6.54 -26.84 -9.46
CA PRO A 22 -5.28 -27.15 -8.82
C PRO A 22 -4.92 -26.10 -7.76
N PRO A 23 -4.19 -26.48 -6.68
CA PRO A 23 -3.77 -25.54 -5.63
C PRO A 23 -3.07 -24.27 -6.14
N SER A 24 -2.30 -24.38 -7.23
CA SER A 24 -1.64 -23.24 -7.89
C SER A 24 -2.61 -22.18 -8.43
N PHE A 25 -3.82 -22.59 -8.81
CA PHE A 25 -4.83 -21.64 -9.30
C PHE A 25 -5.40 -20.77 -8.16
N TRP A 26 -5.65 -21.36 -7.00
CA TRP A 26 -6.14 -20.64 -5.81
C TRP A 26 -5.06 -19.69 -5.28
N TYR A 27 -3.80 -20.13 -5.28
CA TYR A 27 -2.67 -19.33 -4.84
C TYR A 27 -2.45 -18.11 -5.76
N SER A 28 -2.55 -18.27 -7.08
CA SER A 28 -2.42 -17.15 -8.02
C SER A 28 -3.57 -16.14 -7.90
N GLY A 29 -4.81 -16.59 -7.68
CA GLY A 29 -5.97 -15.73 -7.44
C GLY A 29 -5.83 -14.90 -6.17
N GLN A 30 -5.42 -15.52 -5.06
CA GLN A 30 -5.19 -14.83 -3.80
C GLN A 30 -4.06 -13.80 -3.91
N MET A 31 -2.92 -14.16 -4.50
CA MET A 31 -1.80 -13.26 -4.73
C MET A 31 -2.22 -12.04 -5.59
N HIS A 32 -3.12 -12.24 -6.54
CA HIS A 32 -3.65 -11.15 -7.37
C HIS A 32 -4.53 -10.19 -6.57
N GLU A 33 -5.39 -10.71 -5.69
CA GLU A 33 -6.21 -9.90 -4.78
C GLU A 33 -5.34 -9.11 -3.78
N GLU A 34 -4.35 -9.74 -3.17
CA GLU A 34 -3.40 -9.09 -2.25
C GLU A 34 -2.60 -7.99 -2.96
N THR A 35 -2.22 -8.22 -4.22
CA THR A 35 -1.52 -7.21 -5.02
C THR A 35 -2.44 -6.02 -5.34
N ALA A 36 -3.71 -6.26 -5.67
CA ALA A 36 -4.67 -5.20 -5.90
C ALA A 36 -4.94 -4.36 -4.64
N GLU A 37 -5.01 -5.00 -3.47
CA GLU A 37 -5.12 -4.32 -2.18
C GLU A 37 -3.87 -3.49 -1.88
N PHE A 38 -2.69 -4.03 -2.11
CA PHE A 38 -1.42 -3.33 -1.94
C PHE A 38 -1.37 -2.04 -2.77
N VAL A 39 -1.63 -2.14 -4.07
CA VAL A 39 -1.65 -0.98 -4.99
C VAL A 39 -2.72 0.04 -4.58
N ALA A 40 -3.93 -0.40 -4.26
CA ALA A 40 -5.02 0.49 -3.84
C ALA A 40 -4.68 1.24 -2.55
N THR A 41 -4.09 0.57 -1.57
CA THR A 41 -3.69 1.17 -0.29
C THR A 41 -2.60 2.23 -0.49
N LEU A 42 -1.62 1.96 -1.35
CA LEU A 42 -0.58 2.94 -1.68
C LEU A 42 -1.14 4.17 -2.40
N LEU A 43 -2.02 4.01 -3.38
CA LEU A 43 -2.67 5.15 -4.04
C LEU A 43 -3.56 5.94 -3.07
N HIS A 44 -4.29 5.26 -2.18
CA HIS A 44 -5.05 5.89 -1.10
C HIS A 44 -4.17 6.74 -0.18
N SER A 45 -2.94 6.28 0.09
CA SER A 45 -2.01 7.01 0.96
C SER A 45 -1.62 8.36 0.37
N SER A 46 -1.56 8.49 -0.95
CA SER A 46 -1.35 9.78 -1.62
C SER A 46 -2.49 10.76 -1.29
N THR A 47 -3.74 10.33 -1.43
CA THR A 47 -4.91 11.18 -1.13
C THR A 47 -4.96 11.59 0.35
N VAL A 48 -4.76 10.65 1.25
CA VAL A 48 -4.78 10.90 2.71
C VAL A 48 -3.69 11.89 3.11
N THR A 49 -2.45 11.66 2.67
CA THR A 49 -1.33 12.56 2.99
C THR A 49 -1.44 13.92 2.30
N HIS A 50 -2.10 14.00 1.15
CA HIS A 50 -2.40 15.27 0.50
C HIS A 50 -3.36 16.12 1.34
N PHE A 51 -4.41 15.53 1.93
CA PHE A 51 -5.28 16.25 2.87
C PHE A 51 -4.53 16.68 4.12
N MET A 52 -3.67 15.85 4.67
CA MET A 52 -2.82 16.20 5.81
C MET A 52 -1.84 17.34 5.47
N HIS A 53 -1.30 17.36 4.25
CA HIS A 53 -0.46 18.43 3.73
C HIS A 53 -1.17 19.80 3.75
N TRP A 54 -2.45 19.83 3.44
CA TRP A 54 -3.23 21.07 3.54
C TRP A 54 -3.64 21.41 4.98
N ALA A 55 -3.84 20.43 5.82
CA ALA A 55 -4.34 20.61 7.19
C ALA A 55 -3.25 21.03 8.20
N THR A 56 -1.97 20.82 7.87
CA THR A 56 -0.87 21.14 8.80
C THR A 56 -0.57 22.63 8.88
N ASN A 57 -0.17 23.10 10.07
CA ASN A 57 0.36 24.45 10.29
C ASN A 57 1.90 24.48 10.33
N SER A 58 2.57 23.32 10.20
CA SER A 58 4.02 23.22 10.14
C SER A 58 4.49 23.24 8.68
N TYR A 59 5.34 24.21 8.33
CA TYR A 59 5.91 24.29 6.98
C TYR A 59 6.76 23.07 6.65
N ALA A 60 7.55 22.59 7.58
CA ALA A 60 8.38 21.40 7.35
C ALA A 60 7.53 20.13 7.11
N MET A 61 6.44 19.98 7.88
CA MET A 61 5.50 18.87 7.65
C MET A 61 4.76 19.02 6.31
N HIS A 62 4.35 20.23 5.94
CA HIS A 62 3.75 20.53 4.64
C HIS A 62 4.66 20.11 3.50
N GLN A 63 5.96 20.44 3.55
CA GLN A 63 6.95 20.06 2.54
C GLN A 63 7.15 18.53 2.49
N ALA A 64 7.34 17.89 3.65
CA ALA A 64 7.59 16.45 3.72
C ALA A 64 6.40 15.63 3.19
N LEU A 65 5.17 16.02 3.55
CA LEU A 65 3.96 15.37 3.04
C LEU A 65 3.73 15.64 1.55
N GLY A 66 4.11 16.84 1.08
CA GLY A 66 4.07 17.22 -0.33
C GLY A 66 4.94 16.33 -1.20
N GLU A 67 6.19 16.10 -0.80
CA GLU A 67 7.11 15.17 -1.47
C GLU A 67 6.56 13.74 -1.45
N PHE A 68 6.03 13.30 -0.30
CA PHE A 68 5.51 11.94 -0.15
C PHE A 68 4.35 11.65 -1.11
N TYR A 69 3.31 12.50 -1.16
CA TYR A 69 2.13 12.17 -1.97
C TYR A 69 2.41 12.19 -3.48
N ASP A 70 3.39 12.95 -3.93
CA ASP A 70 3.82 12.95 -5.33
C ASP A 70 4.62 11.68 -5.66
N GLU A 71 5.63 11.35 -4.87
CA GLU A 71 6.51 10.21 -5.14
C GLU A 71 5.82 8.85 -4.98
N ILE A 72 4.88 8.71 -4.04
CA ILE A 72 4.20 7.42 -3.82
C ILE A 72 3.34 7.02 -5.02
N ILE A 73 2.81 7.97 -5.79
CA ILE A 73 2.07 7.68 -7.02
C ILE A 73 2.99 7.04 -8.06
N ASP A 74 4.14 7.64 -8.31
CA ASP A 74 5.10 7.15 -9.31
C ASP A 74 5.62 5.74 -8.94
N LEU A 75 5.95 5.52 -7.68
CA LEU A 75 6.40 4.20 -7.19
C LEU A 75 5.29 3.15 -7.28
N THR A 76 4.04 3.54 -6.99
CA THR A 76 2.89 2.63 -7.09
C THR A 76 2.62 2.26 -8.54
N ASP A 77 2.68 3.21 -9.45
CA ASP A 77 2.52 2.97 -10.90
C ASP A 77 3.63 2.04 -11.42
N ASN A 78 4.87 2.29 -11.04
CA ASN A 78 6.00 1.44 -11.41
C ASN A 78 5.79 -0.01 -10.93
N PHE A 79 5.34 -0.19 -9.69
CA PHE A 79 5.06 -1.52 -9.15
C PHE A 79 3.90 -2.21 -9.88
N ALA A 80 2.77 -1.51 -10.07
CA ALA A 80 1.58 -2.05 -10.70
C ALA A 80 1.83 -2.45 -12.17
N GLU A 81 2.52 -1.59 -12.93
CA GLU A 81 2.87 -1.87 -14.34
C GLU A 81 3.86 -3.03 -14.46
N ALA A 82 4.87 -3.10 -13.60
CA ALA A 82 5.82 -4.21 -13.56
C ALA A 82 5.11 -5.53 -13.21
N TYR A 83 4.20 -5.52 -12.24
CA TYR A 83 3.38 -6.67 -11.90
C TYR A 83 2.51 -7.11 -13.09
N MET A 84 1.75 -6.18 -13.68
CA MET A 84 0.85 -6.49 -14.80
C MET A 84 1.61 -6.96 -16.05
N GLY A 85 2.81 -6.43 -16.28
CA GLY A 85 3.66 -6.89 -17.38
C GLY A 85 4.19 -8.31 -17.20
N ARG A 86 4.38 -8.75 -15.96
CA ARG A 86 4.90 -10.09 -15.65
C ARG A 86 3.79 -11.14 -15.47
N TYR A 87 2.66 -10.77 -14.92
CA TYR A 87 1.57 -11.67 -14.54
C TYR A 87 0.31 -11.40 -15.37
N GLU A 88 -0.61 -10.62 -14.81
CA GLU A 88 -1.88 -10.31 -15.45
C GLU A 88 -2.38 -8.93 -15.04
N GLN A 89 -3.30 -8.39 -15.81
CA GLN A 89 -3.86 -7.07 -15.60
C GLN A 89 -4.74 -7.02 -14.32
N LEU A 90 -4.46 -6.07 -13.43
CA LEU A 90 -5.33 -5.70 -12.33
C LEU A 90 -6.55 -4.95 -12.87
N LYS A 91 -7.77 -5.43 -12.59
CA LYS A 91 -9.03 -4.85 -13.11
C LYS A 91 -10.00 -4.42 -12.04
N THR A 92 -9.85 -4.95 -10.83
CA THR A 92 -10.71 -4.66 -9.68
C THR A 92 -9.86 -4.29 -8.49
N PHE A 93 -10.28 -3.26 -7.77
CA PHE A 93 -9.58 -2.75 -6.60
C PHE A 93 -10.55 -2.59 -5.44
N PRO A 94 -10.11 -2.80 -4.19
CA PRO A 94 -10.92 -2.49 -3.03
C PRO A 94 -11.21 -0.98 -2.99
N SER A 95 -12.41 -0.63 -2.52
CA SER A 95 -12.90 0.76 -2.48
C SER A 95 -12.90 1.37 -1.07
N ASP A 96 -12.25 0.74 -0.12
CA ASP A 96 -12.21 1.21 1.26
C ASP A 96 -11.33 2.45 1.39
N PHE A 97 -11.93 3.52 1.94
CA PHE A 97 -11.23 4.76 2.23
C PHE A 97 -11.04 4.91 3.74
N HIS A 98 -9.83 5.20 4.16
CA HIS A 98 -9.49 5.43 5.56
C HIS A 98 -9.14 6.90 5.79
N GLU A 99 -9.91 7.57 6.64
CA GLU A 99 -9.54 8.88 7.15
C GLU A 99 -8.51 8.75 8.27
N ALA A 100 -7.54 9.65 8.30
CA ALA A 100 -6.56 9.74 9.37
C ALA A 100 -6.20 11.20 9.65
N GLU A 101 -6.04 11.54 10.93
CA GLU A 101 -5.76 12.90 11.37
C GLU A 101 -4.28 13.13 11.74
N ASP A 102 -3.60 12.09 12.24
CA ASP A 102 -2.21 12.15 12.70
C ASP A 102 -1.25 11.60 11.65
N PRO A 103 -0.43 12.45 11.00
CA PRO A 103 0.48 12.02 9.94
C PRO A 103 1.51 10.98 10.38
N VAL A 104 2.05 11.09 11.61
CA VAL A 104 3.05 10.15 12.12
C VAL A 104 2.42 8.77 12.29
N LYS A 105 1.28 8.70 12.97
CA LYS A 105 0.57 7.42 13.18
C LYS A 105 0.13 6.79 11.88
N TYR A 106 -0.35 7.60 10.93
CA TYR A 106 -0.75 7.14 9.63
C TYR A 106 0.40 6.49 8.86
N LEU A 107 1.54 7.18 8.77
CA LEU A 107 2.72 6.66 8.07
C LEU A 107 3.37 5.46 8.79
N GLU A 108 3.31 5.40 10.12
CA GLU A 108 3.70 4.19 10.88
C GLU A 108 2.80 3.00 10.53
N GLY A 109 1.50 3.22 10.45
CA GLY A 109 0.53 2.21 10.02
C GLY A 109 0.79 1.75 8.58
N LEU A 110 1.06 2.68 7.67
CA LEU A 110 1.40 2.38 6.27
C LEU A 110 2.72 1.57 6.17
N LYS A 111 3.73 1.96 6.96
CA LYS A 111 4.98 1.18 7.06
C LYS A 111 4.72 -0.27 7.46
N ASN A 112 3.96 -0.47 8.52
CA ASN A 112 3.62 -1.81 9.00
C ASN A 112 2.83 -2.61 7.95
N PHE A 113 1.90 -1.95 7.26
CA PHE A 113 1.16 -2.55 6.15
C PHE A 113 2.10 -3.02 5.03
N VAL A 114 3.02 -2.18 4.57
CA VAL A 114 4.00 -2.53 3.52
C VAL A 114 4.88 -3.70 3.95
N GLU A 115 5.36 -3.72 5.20
CA GLU A 115 6.16 -4.81 5.75
C GLU A 115 5.43 -6.16 5.79
N GLN A 116 4.12 -6.16 6.00
CA GLN A 116 3.31 -7.37 5.97
C GLN A 116 2.93 -7.76 4.53
N ALA A 117 2.40 -6.82 3.76
CA ALA A 117 1.91 -7.05 2.41
C ALA A 117 3.03 -7.55 1.46
N ARG A 118 4.27 -7.08 1.63
CA ARG A 118 5.40 -7.54 0.79
C ARG A 118 5.65 -9.04 0.84
N LYS A 119 5.19 -9.73 1.89
CA LYS A 119 5.35 -11.19 2.04
C LYS A 119 4.30 -11.96 1.24
N GLU A 120 3.19 -11.31 0.90
CA GLU A 120 2.02 -11.90 0.25
C GLU A 120 1.94 -11.57 -1.24
N VAL A 121 2.64 -10.52 -1.68
CA VAL A 121 2.82 -10.18 -3.10
C VAL A 121 3.98 -10.97 -3.71
N PRO A 122 4.14 -11.00 -5.05
CA PRO A 122 5.20 -11.77 -5.71
C PRO A 122 6.60 -11.44 -5.19
N GLN A 123 7.42 -12.49 -5.05
CA GLN A 123 8.79 -12.40 -4.51
C GLN A 123 9.86 -12.14 -5.58
N ASP A 124 9.43 -11.77 -6.78
CA ASP A 124 10.34 -11.39 -7.87
C ASP A 124 11.21 -10.20 -7.47
N THR A 125 12.50 -10.30 -7.74
CA THR A 125 13.49 -9.33 -7.25
C THR A 125 13.18 -7.91 -7.72
N GLU A 126 12.76 -7.73 -8.97
CA GLU A 126 12.40 -6.42 -9.53
C GLU A 126 11.19 -5.79 -8.82
N LEU A 127 10.19 -6.58 -8.43
CA LEU A 127 9.03 -6.09 -7.68
C LEU A 127 9.40 -5.76 -6.24
N GLN A 128 10.17 -6.62 -5.59
CA GLN A 128 10.63 -6.39 -4.22
C GLN A 128 11.56 -5.17 -4.12
N ASN A 129 12.37 -4.88 -5.14
CA ASN A 129 13.19 -3.67 -5.18
C ASN A 129 12.33 -2.38 -5.22
N ILE A 130 11.23 -2.37 -5.96
CA ILE A 130 10.30 -1.23 -5.95
C ILE A 130 9.65 -1.08 -4.56
N ILE A 131 9.32 -2.18 -3.90
CA ILE A 131 8.81 -2.14 -2.51
C ILE A 131 9.87 -1.60 -1.55
N ASP A 132 11.15 -1.89 -1.76
CA ASP A 132 12.22 -1.30 -0.96
C ASP A 132 12.29 0.24 -1.12
N GLU A 133 12.09 0.76 -2.34
CA GLU A 133 12.00 2.20 -2.59
C GLU A 133 10.76 2.83 -1.91
N ILE A 134 9.62 2.14 -1.92
CA ILE A 134 8.42 2.56 -1.20
C ILE A 134 8.67 2.61 0.31
N ALA A 135 9.30 1.59 0.88
CA ALA A 135 9.66 1.55 2.29
C ALA A 135 10.65 2.66 2.67
N ASP A 136 11.62 2.94 1.81
CA ASP A 136 12.58 4.03 2.00
C ASP A 136 11.89 5.41 1.99
N LEU A 137 10.97 5.64 1.05
CA LEU A 137 10.17 6.87 1.00
C LEU A 137 9.38 7.09 2.29
N ILE A 138 8.70 6.04 2.80
CA ILE A 138 7.96 6.12 4.07
C ILE A 138 8.90 6.45 5.23
N ASN A 139 10.04 5.78 5.32
CA ASN A 139 11.01 5.98 6.40
C ASN A 139 11.62 7.38 6.37
N THR A 140 11.98 7.88 5.20
CA THR A 140 12.56 9.24 5.05
C THR A 140 11.53 10.33 5.36
N THR A 141 10.27 10.12 4.96
CA THR A 141 9.18 11.03 5.32
C THR A 141 8.94 11.03 6.83
N LEU A 142 8.88 9.86 7.47
CA LEU A 142 8.78 9.74 8.93
C LEU A 142 9.93 10.45 9.66
N TYR A 143 11.16 10.34 9.16
CA TYR A 143 12.29 11.08 9.69
C TYR A 143 12.05 12.59 9.65
N LYS A 144 11.65 13.12 8.50
CA LYS A 144 11.41 14.55 8.31
C LYS A 144 10.31 15.08 9.24
N ILE A 145 9.18 14.38 9.35
CA ILE A 145 8.06 14.86 10.17
C ILE A 145 8.28 14.69 11.67
N ARG A 146 9.12 13.74 12.11
CA ARG A 146 9.44 13.53 13.53
C ARG A 146 10.51 14.47 14.07
N PHE A 147 11.52 14.76 13.26
CA PHE A 147 12.75 15.39 13.74
C PHE A 147 13.03 16.76 13.13
N LEU A 148 12.39 17.12 12.01
CA LEU A 148 12.63 18.38 11.31
C LEU A 148 11.43 19.33 11.34
N SER A 149 10.33 18.91 11.92
CA SER A 149 9.10 19.73 12.04
C SER A 149 9.05 20.54 13.35
#